data_7e01d9553938a4acf551cfbfd1dddc0f
#
_entry.id   7e01d9553938a4acf551cfbfd1dddc0f
#
_cell.length_a   1.000
_cell.length_b   1.000
_cell.length_c   1.000
_cell.angle_alpha   90.00
_cell.angle_beta   90.00
_cell.angle_gamma   90.00
#
_symmetry.space_group_name_H-M   'P 1'
#
loop_
_entity.id
_entity.type
_entity.pdbx_description
1 polymer ?
#
loop_
_entity_poly.entity_id
_entity_poly.type
_entity_poly.pdbx_seq_one_letter_code
_entity_poly.pdbx_strand_id
1 'polypeptide(L)'
;VVPVAHIWYFRSLPNKIGYLLGLPTKKLDAVVYYEKYIVIKPGIMEGRKDAEGVELNGSHQYDLLSEDEYFDILDNQVDPNNEYLDDTDPKKFIAKMGAEAIYDLLRDLDLDSLSYELRDRANNDGSQQRKTEALKRLQVVESFRASKGINRPEWMILKIIPVIPPELRPLVPLDGGRFATSDLNDLYRRVIIRNNRLKRLMEIKAPEVILRNEKRMLQEAVDSLFDNSRNCLLYTSPSPR
;
A
#
# COMPACT_ATOMS: atom_id res chain seq x y z
N VAL A 1 -14.80 0.17 0.44
CA VAL A 1 -14.94 -0.13 -1.00
C VAL A 1 -13.63 -0.66 -1.57
N VAL A 2 -12.50 -0.05 -1.22
CA VAL A 2 -11.15 -0.53 -1.55
C VAL A 2 -10.28 -0.59 -0.30
N PRO A 3 -9.30 -1.50 -0.22
CA PRO A 3 -8.36 -1.54 0.88
C PRO A 3 -7.47 -0.30 0.89
N VAL A 4 -7.00 0.10 2.09
CA VAL A 4 -6.09 1.23 2.30
C VAL A 4 -4.92 0.81 3.19
N ALA A 5 -3.73 1.32 2.93
CA ALA A 5 -2.57 1.02 3.74
C ALA A 5 -2.63 1.79 5.07
N HIS A 6 -2.28 1.14 6.17
CA HIS A 6 -2.21 1.80 7.48
C HIS A 6 -0.90 2.57 7.58
N ILE A 7 -0.99 3.90 7.70
CA ILE A 7 0.17 4.81 7.65
C ILE A 7 1.25 4.49 8.70
N TRP A 8 0.88 3.98 9.88
CA TRP A 8 1.84 3.65 10.93
C TRP A 8 2.76 2.48 10.59
N TYR A 9 2.33 1.55 9.71
CA TYR A 9 3.18 0.43 9.26
C TYR A 9 3.92 0.74 7.97
N PHE A 10 3.52 1.79 7.31
CA PHE A 10 4.02 2.18 6.00
C PHE A 10 5.00 3.38 6.08
N ARG A 11 4.72 4.38 6.93
CA ARG A 11 5.54 5.60 7.02
C ARG A 11 6.31 5.77 8.32
N SER A 12 6.01 4.99 9.35
CA SER A 12 6.81 5.00 10.57
C SER A 12 8.19 4.38 10.34
N LEU A 13 9.16 4.78 11.11
CA LEU A 13 10.47 4.17 11.13
C LEU A 13 10.56 3.21 12.33
N PRO A 14 10.90 1.93 12.11
CA PRO A 14 11.17 1.26 10.83
C PRO A 14 9.90 0.97 10.00
N ASN A 15 10.00 1.12 8.67
CA ASN A 15 8.89 0.78 7.76
C ASN A 15 8.68 -0.75 7.72
N LYS A 16 7.66 -1.24 8.43
CA LYS A 16 7.43 -2.68 8.57
C LYS A 16 7.04 -3.36 7.26
N ILE A 17 6.20 -2.71 6.45
CA ILE A 17 5.81 -3.22 5.12
C ILE A 17 7.04 -3.29 4.22
N GLY A 18 7.86 -2.23 4.21
CA GLY A 18 9.09 -2.18 3.42
C GLY A 18 10.10 -3.25 3.84
N TYR A 19 10.22 -3.53 5.13
CA TYR A 19 11.12 -4.58 5.62
C TYR A 19 10.66 -5.99 5.25
N LEU A 20 9.35 -6.25 5.28
CA LEU A 20 8.82 -7.54 4.84
C LEU A 20 9.03 -7.74 3.33
N LEU A 21 8.64 -6.78 2.52
CA LEU A 21 8.72 -6.88 1.06
C LEU A 21 10.13 -6.60 0.49
N GLY A 22 11.04 -6.05 1.29
CA GLY A 22 12.37 -5.66 0.80
C GLY A 22 12.34 -4.42 -0.08
N LEU A 23 11.32 -3.58 0.05
CA LEU A 23 11.12 -2.40 -0.78
C LEU A 23 11.45 -1.11 -0.01
N PRO A 24 12.20 -0.17 -0.62
CA PRO A 24 12.42 1.13 -0.02
C PRO A 24 11.11 1.94 0.03
N THR A 25 10.99 2.80 1.04
CA THR A 25 9.79 3.62 1.28
C THR A 25 9.35 4.41 0.05
N LYS A 26 10.31 4.95 -0.73
CA LYS A 26 10.00 5.70 -1.96
C LYS A 26 9.28 4.86 -3.01
N LYS A 27 9.65 3.58 -3.16
CA LYS A 27 8.97 2.66 -4.08
C LYS A 27 7.56 2.35 -3.58
N LEU A 28 7.40 2.11 -2.28
CA LEU A 28 6.08 1.88 -1.67
C LEU A 28 5.17 3.10 -1.77
N ASP A 29 5.70 4.32 -1.57
CA ASP A 29 4.96 5.56 -1.77
C ASP A 29 4.35 5.62 -3.17
N ALA A 30 5.15 5.38 -4.21
CA ALA A 30 4.69 5.41 -5.59
C ALA A 30 3.55 4.40 -5.88
N VAL A 31 3.59 3.23 -5.24
CA VAL A 31 2.53 2.22 -5.39
C VAL A 31 1.28 2.61 -4.61
N VAL A 32 1.41 2.92 -3.31
CA VAL A 32 0.28 3.18 -2.40
C VAL A 32 -0.51 4.42 -2.84
N TYR A 33 0.17 5.45 -3.37
CA TYR A 33 -0.49 6.67 -3.86
C TYR A 33 -0.84 6.63 -5.35
N TYR A 34 -0.87 5.44 -5.96
CA TYR A 34 -1.35 5.25 -7.33
C TYR A 34 -0.55 5.99 -8.41
N GLU A 35 0.76 6.13 -8.21
CA GLU A 35 1.67 6.72 -9.22
C GLU A 35 2.22 5.65 -10.17
N LYS A 36 2.52 4.43 -9.66
CA LYS A 36 3.11 3.33 -10.42
C LYS A 36 2.42 2.00 -10.12
N TYR A 37 2.44 1.12 -11.11
CA TYR A 37 2.09 -0.28 -10.93
C TYR A 37 3.25 -1.04 -10.31
N ILE A 38 2.94 -2.07 -9.53
CA ILE A 38 3.92 -3.04 -9.03
C ILE A 38 3.55 -4.43 -9.55
N VAL A 39 4.56 -5.14 -10.05
CA VAL A 39 4.40 -6.51 -10.54
C VAL A 39 4.24 -7.46 -9.35
N ILE A 40 3.11 -8.15 -9.31
CA ILE A 40 2.81 -9.19 -8.33
C ILE A 40 3.28 -10.54 -8.86
N LYS A 41 2.91 -10.85 -10.10
CA LYS A 41 3.34 -12.06 -10.82
C LYS A 41 3.84 -11.65 -12.20
N PRO A 42 5.11 -11.92 -12.53
CA PRO A 42 5.64 -11.63 -13.88
C PRO A 42 5.08 -12.58 -14.96
N GLY A 43 4.67 -13.80 -14.58
CA GLY A 43 4.06 -14.75 -15.51
C GLY A 43 4.92 -15.00 -16.75
N ILE A 44 4.34 -14.81 -17.91
CA ILE A 44 5.03 -14.98 -19.20
C ILE A 44 6.19 -14.00 -19.41
N MET A 45 6.26 -12.93 -18.65
CA MET A 45 7.32 -11.92 -18.70
C MET A 45 8.58 -12.32 -17.92
N GLU A 46 8.51 -13.37 -17.09
CA GLU A 46 9.61 -13.77 -16.21
C GLU A 46 10.92 -13.99 -16.97
N GLY A 47 11.96 -13.25 -16.60
CA GLY A 47 13.30 -13.35 -17.18
C GLY A 47 13.41 -12.92 -18.65
N ARG A 48 12.41 -12.26 -19.23
CA ARG A 48 12.48 -11.76 -20.61
C ARG A 48 13.53 -10.66 -20.75
N LYS A 49 14.23 -10.72 -21.88
CA LYS A 49 15.27 -9.76 -22.25
C LYS A 49 14.93 -9.14 -23.60
N ASP A 50 15.38 -7.92 -23.82
CA ASP A 50 15.29 -7.26 -25.11
C ASP A 50 16.30 -7.82 -26.13
N ALA A 51 16.31 -7.26 -27.34
CA ALA A 51 17.23 -7.65 -28.40
C ALA A 51 18.71 -7.41 -28.05
N GLU A 52 19.00 -6.57 -27.08
CA GLU A 52 20.34 -6.24 -26.60
C GLU A 52 20.76 -7.09 -25.39
N GLY A 53 19.88 -7.99 -24.92
CA GLY A 53 20.12 -8.89 -23.79
C GLY A 53 19.90 -8.24 -22.41
N VAL A 54 19.33 -7.04 -22.36
CA VAL A 54 18.95 -6.33 -21.12
C VAL A 54 17.60 -6.85 -20.65
N GLU A 55 17.45 -7.06 -19.34
CA GLU A 55 16.20 -7.52 -18.76
C GLU A 55 15.12 -6.44 -18.91
N LEU A 56 13.96 -6.86 -19.42
CA LEU A 56 12.81 -5.98 -19.61
C LEU A 56 12.22 -5.59 -18.26
N ASN A 57 11.80 -4.34 -18.14
CA ASN A 57 11.05 -3.90 -16.96
C ASN A 57 9.71 -4.67 -16.88
N GLY A 58 9.37 -5.18 -15.71
CA GLY A 58 8.21 -6.06 -15.52
C GLY A 58 8.53 -7.55 -15.57
N SER A 59 9.80 -7.94 -15.83
CA SER A 59 10.24 -9.34 -15.85
C SER A 59 10.45 -9.95 -14.47
N HIS A 60 10.45 -9.13 -13.42
CA HIS A 60 10.62 -9.60 -12.04
C HIS A 60 9.49 -9.15 -11.14
N GLN A 61 9.23 -9.96 -10.12
CA GLN A 61 8.34 -9.56 -9.02
C GLN A 61 8.90 -8.29 -8.33
N TYR A 62 8.02 -7.38 -7.92
CA TYR A 62 8.32 -6.08 -7.33
C TYR A 62 8.88 -5.01 -8.31
N ASP A 63 8.93 -5.29 -9.60
CA ASP A 63 9.23 -4.24 -10.57
C ASP A 63 8.15 -3.16 -10.57
N LEU A 64 8.57 -1.92 -10.76
CA LEU A 64 7.67 -0.77 -10.84
C LEU A 64 7.52 -0.31 -12.28
N LEU A 65 6.29 -0.29 -12.74
CA LEU A 65 5.93 0.12 -14.10
C LEU A 65 5.22 1.47 -14.07
N SER A 66 5.56 2.32 -15.02
CA SER A 66 4.72 3.47 -15.37
C SER A 66 3.43 2.99 -16.05
N GLU A 67 2.48 3.90 -16.24
CA GLU A 67 1.23 3.59 -16.94
C GLU A 67 1.49 3.16 -18.38
N ASP A 68 2.38 3.88 -19.08
CA ASP A 68 2.74 3.58 -20.47
C ASP A 68 3.43 2.22 -20.59
N GLU A 69 4.39 1.90 -19.72
CA GLU A 69 5.04 0.59 -19.69
C GLU A 69 4.07 -0.56 -19.41
N TYR A 70 3.11 -0.34 -18.50
CA TYR A 70 2.10 -1.34 -18.17
C TYR A 70 1.19 -1.66 -19.37
N PHE A 71 0.70 -0.63 -20.07
CA PHE A 71 -0.13 -0.84 -21.25
C PHE A 71 0.67 -1.43 -22.42
N ASP A 72 1.93 -1.00 -22.61
CA ASP A 72 2.79 -1.60 -23.65
C ASP A 72 3.01 -3.11 -23.40
N ILE A 73 3.20 -3.51 -22.16
CA ILE A 73 3.30 -4.93 -21.79
C ILE A 73 2.00 -5.67 -22.10
N LEU A 74 0.85 -5.12 -21.74
CA LEU A 74 -0.44 -5.77 -22.00
C LEU A 74 -0.76 -5.89 -23.50
N ASP A 75 -0.43 -4.86 -24.28
CA ASP A 75 -0.78 -4.81 -25.69
C ASP A 75 0.18 -5.61 -26.57
N ASN A 76 1.48 -5.62 -26.25
CA ASN A 76 2.51 -6.14 -27.15
C ASN A 76 3.23 -7.40 -26.64
N GLN A 77 3.20 -7.68 -25.34
CA GLN A 77 4.08 -8.69 -24.74
C GLN A 77 3.35 -9.83 -24.06
N VAL A 78 2.11 -9.62 -23.68
CA VAL A 78 1.27 -10.61 -22.98
C VAL A 78 0.19 -11.13 -23.92
N ASP A 79 -0.24 -12.38 -23.70
CA ASP A 79 -1.34 -12.98 -24.48
C ASP A 79 -2.61 -12.13 -24.32
N PRO A 80 -3.35 -11.81 -25.39
CA PRO A 80 -4.64 -11.13 -25.34
C PRO A 80 -5.66 -11.78 -24.40
N ASN A 81 -5.49 -13.06 -24.12
CA ASN A 81 -6.32 -13.81 -23.19
C ASN A 81 -5.86 -13.74 -21.71
N ASN A 82 -4.83 -12.95 -21.40
CA ASN A 82 -4.27 -12.86 -20.04
C ASN A 82 -5.32 -12.50 -18.99
N GLU A 83 -6.29 -11.67 -19.34
CA GLU A 83 -7.38 -11.27 -18.43
C GLU A 83 -8.29 -12.44 -18.04
N TYR A 84 -8.48 -13.39 -18.95
CA TYR A 84 -9.34 -14.57 -18.76
C TYR A 84 -8.63 -15.75 -18.07
N LEU A 85 -7.29 -15.68 -17.91
CA LEU A 85 -6.55 -16.69 -17.16
C LEU A 85 -6.90 -16.64 -15.68
N ASP A 86 -6.89 -17.81 -15.03
CA ASP A 86 -7.05 -17.89 -13.57
C ASP A 86 -5.86 -17.20 -12.88
N ASP A 87 -6.13 -16.54 -11.75
CA ASP A 87 -5.08 -15.87 -10.96
C ASP A 87 -4.03 -16.86 -10.41
N THR A 88 -4.34 -18.15 -10.38
CA THR A 88 -3.42 -19.22 -10.02
C THR A 88 -2.52 -19.66 -11.18
N ASP A 89 -2.86 -19.32 -12.43
CA ASP A 89 -2.07 -19.71 -13.59
C ASP A 89 -0.66 -19.08 -13.51
N PRO A 90 0.41 -19.90 -13.61
CA PRO A 90 1.77 -19.40 -13.57
C PRO A 90 2.15 -18.50 -14.76
N LYS A 91 1.39 -18.55 -15.85
CA LYS A 91 1.64 -17.71 -17.04
C LYS A 91 1.00 -16.34 -16.97
N LYS A 92 0.04 -16.16 -16.03
CA LYS A 92 -0.68 -14.89 -15.93
C LYS A 92 0.24 -13.78 -15.44
N PHE A 93 0.30 -12.70 -16.22
CA PHE A 93 0.94 -11.45 -15.78
C PHE A 93 -0.03 -10.66 -14.91
N ILE A 94 0.38 -10.30 -13.71
CA ILE A 94 -0.43 -9.50 -12.77
C ILE A 94 0.40 -8.35 -12.24
N ALA A 95 -0.03 -7.12 -12.53
CA ALA A 95 0.48 -5.91 -11.90
C ALA A 95 -0.70 -5.06 -11.43
N LYS A 96 -0.58 -4.47 -10.25
CA LYS A 96 -1.64 -3.66 -9.62
C LYS A 96 -1.05 -2.38 -9.02
N MET A 97 -1.93 -1.44 -8.68
CA MET A 97 -1.62 -0.23 -7.94
C MET A 97 -2.29 -0.22 -6.57
N GLY A 98 -1.78 0.65 -5.69
CA GLY A 98 -2.41 0.95 -4.41
C GLY A 98 -2.21 -0.10 -3.34
N ALA A 99 -2.94 0.07 -2.25
CA ALA A 99 -2.88 -0.82 -1.10
C ALA A 99 -3.35 -2.25 -1.42
N GLU A 100 -4.16 -2.44 -2.46
CA GLU A 100 -4.59 -3.76 -2.92
C GLU A 100 -3.40 -4.60 -3.41
N ALA A 101 -2.49 -4.00 -4.18
CA ALA A 101 -1.27 -4.67 -4.62
C ALA A 101 -0.40 -5.11 -3.44
N ILE A 102 -0.22 -4.22 -2.46
CA ILE A 102 0.54 -4.53 -1.25
C ILE A 102 -0.13 -5.63 -0.42
N TYR A 103 -1.47 -5.63 -0.36
CA TYR A 103 -2.22 -6.69 0.31
C TYR A 103 -1.96 -8.06 -0.30
N ASP A 104 -2.03 -8.17 -1.63
CA ASP A 104 -1.78 -9.43 -2.33
C ASP A 104 -0.33 -9.90 -2.11
N LEU A 105 0.66 -9.01 -2.21
CA LEU A 105 2.06 -9.33 -1.96
C LEU A 105 2.32 -9.79 -0.52
N LEU A 106 1.67 -9.17 0.48
CA LEU A 106 1.83 -9.56 1.88
C LEU A 106 1.12 -10.88 2.21
N ARG A 107 -0.02 -11.15 1.57
CA ARG A 107 -0.77 -12.40 1.74
C ARG A 107 0.00 -13.60 1.20
N ASP A 108 0.63 -13.42 0.05
CA ASP A 108 1.32 -14.49 -0.67
C ASP A 108 2.79 -14.66 -0.19
N LEU A 109 3.24 -13.85 0.80
CA LEU A 109 4.58 -13.86 1.34
C LEU A 109 4.85 -15.09 2.22
N ASP A 110 5.83 -15.91 1.83
CA ASP A 110 6.34 -16.98 2.67
C ASP A 110 7.38 -16.49 3.68
N LEU A 111 6.94 -16.36 4.93
CA LEU A 111 7.79 -15.88 6.03
C LEU A 111 8.91 -16.87 6.39
N ASP A 112 8.69 -18.18 6.19
CA ASP A 112 9.67 -19.20 6.54
C ASP A 112 10.84 -19.14 5.54
N SER A 113 10.57 -19.14 4.24
CA SER A 113 11.59 -18.99 3.18
C SER A 113 12.34 -17.67 3.32
N LEU A 114 11.62 -16.56 3.56
CA LEU A 114 12.25 -15.24 3.76
C LEU A 114 13.18 -15.21 4.99
N SER A 115 12.81 -15.87 6.07
CA SER A 115 13.65 -15.98 7.27
C SER A 115 14.97 -16.71 6.97
N TYR A 116 14.92 -17.83 6.23
CA TYR A 116 16.13 -18.56 5.82
C TYR A 116 17.05 -17.71 4.96
N GLU A 117 16.49 -17.06 3.94
CA GLU A 117 17.24 -16.19 3.03
C GLU A 117 17.94 -15.04 3.78
N LEU A 118 17.22 -14.37 4.69
CA LEU A 118 17.79 -13.27 5.46
C LEU A 118 18.87 -13.73 6.45
N ARG A 119 18.74 -14.93 7.02
CA ARG A 119 19.79 -15.52 7.88
C ARG A 119 21.03 -15.85 7.06
N ASP A 120 20.86 -16.42 5.88
CA ASP A 120 21.99 -16.72 5.01
C ASP A 120 22.72 -15.44 4.58
N ARG A 121 22.00 -14.41 4.18
CA ARG A 121 22.56 -13.09 3.86
C ARG A 121 23.27 -12.46 5.05
N ALA A 122 22.70 -12.53 6.25
CA ALA A 122 23.32 -11.98 7.46
C ALA A 122 24.64 -12.66 7.82
N ASN A 123 24.79 -13.95 7.52
CA ASN A 123 25.99 -14.71 7.80
C ASN A 123 27.07 -14.56 6.70
N ASN A 124 26.66 -14.65 5.44
CA ASN A 124 27.55 -14.86 4.30
C ASN A 124 27.82 -13.62 3.45
N ASP A 125 27.05 -12.51 3.61
CA ASP A 125 27.30 -11.28 2.83
C ASP A 125 28.67 -10.67 3.16
N GLY A 126 29.41 -10.22 2.16
CA GLY A 126 30.72 -9.57 2.34
C GLY A 126 30.64 -8.14 2.89
N SER A 127 29.47 -7.49 2.88
CA SER A 127 29.29 -6.11 3.33
C SER A 127 28.66 -6.03 4.71
N GLN A 128 29.33 -5.38 5.64
CA GLN A 128 28.82 -5.16 6.99
C GLN A 128 27.49 -4.37 7.01
N GLN A 129 27.33 -3.44 6.10
CA GLN A 129 26.09 -2.64 5.98
C GLN A 129 24.91 -3.53 5.58
N ARG A 130 25.10 -4.40 4.57
CA ARG A 130 24.06 -5.34 4.12
C ARG A 130 23.72 -6.37 5.20
N LYS A 131 24.71 -6.87 5.95
CA LYS A 131 24.46 -7.73 7.11
C LYS A 131 23.57 -7.05 8.15
N THR A 132 23.89 -5.81 8.49
CA THR A 132 23.10 -5.04 9.48
C THR A 132 21.67 -4.79 8.99
N GLU A 133 21.48 -4.53 7.70
CA GLU A 133 20.16 -4.37 7.10
C GLU A 133 19.37 -5.68 7.10
N ALA A 134 20.02 -6.79 6.74
CA ALA A 134 19.43 -8.12 6.78
C ALA A 134 18.98 -8.50 8.21
N LEU A 135 19.78 -8.20 9.22
CA LEU A 135 19.42 -8.43 10.63
C LEU A 135 18.22 -7.60 11.08
N LYS A 136 18.12 -6.33 10.67
CA LYS A 136 16.96 -5.48 10.98
C LYS A 136 15.69 -6.01 10.32
N ARG A 137 15.77 -6.45 9.06
CA ARG A 137 14.66 -7.08 8.36
C ARG A 137 14.26 -8.39 9.03
N LEU A 138 15.24 -9.23 9.35
CA LEU A 138 15.03 -10.51 10.02
C LEU A 138 14.28 -10.35 11.34
N GLN A 139 14.59 -9.33 12.14
CA GLN A 139 13.87 -9.06 13.39
C GLN A 139 12.36 -8.87 13.17
N VAL A 140 11.98 -8.15 12.13
CA VAL A 140 10.56 -7.95 11.80
C VAL A 140 9.91 -9.25 11.30
N VAL A 141 10.59 -9.98 10.40
CA VAL A 141 10.12 -11.26 9.87
C VAL A 141 9.91 -12.29 10.99
N GLU A 142 10.88 -12.42 11.90
CA GLU A 142 10.78 -13.35 13.05
C GLU A 142 9.63 -12.97 13.99
N SER A 143 9.35 -11.68 14.18
CA SER A 143 8.21 -11.24 14.99
C SER A 143 6.87 -11.71 14.40
N PHE A 144 6.71 -11.63 13.07
CA PHE A 144 5.51 -12.15 12.40
C PHE A 144 5.49 -13.69 12.39
N ARG A 145 6.65 -14.32 12.20
CA ARG A 145 6.76 -15.78 12.22
C ARG A 145 6.43 -16.35 13.60
N ALA A 146 6.91 -15.74 14.68
CA ALA A 146 6.62 -16.16 16.06
C ALA A 146 5.13 -15.98 16.41
N SER A 147 4.45 -15.02 15.80
CA SER A 147 3.02 -14.78 16.00
C SER A 147 2.14 -15.41 14.91
N LYS A 148 2.67 -16.35 14.13
CA LYS A 148 1.95 -17.05 13.08
C LYS A 148 0.66 -17.68 13.62
N GLY A 149 -0.47 -17.37 13.01
CA GLY A 149 -1.80 -17.78 13.47
C GLY A 149 -2.55 -16.75 14.33
N ILE A 150 -1.84 -15.82 14.98
CA ILE A 150 -2.43 -14.70 15.74
C ILE A 150 -2.39 -13.42 14.90
N ASN A 151 -1.25 -13.15 14.25
CA ASN A 151 -1.05 -11.97 13.41
C ASN A 151 -0.68 -12.39 11.99
N ARG A 152 -1.21 -11.65 11.03
CA ARG A 152 -0.90 -11.84 9.61
C ARG A 152 -0.36 -10.55 9.00
N PRO A 153 0.65 -10.62 8.11
CA PRO A 153 1.23 -9.43 7.49
C PRO A 153 0.20 -8.59 6.72
N GLU A 154 -0.75 -9.21 6.04
CA GLU A 154 -1.79 -8.55 5.27
C GLU A 154 -2.75 -7.68 6.10
N TRP A 155 -2.79 -7.85 7.43
CA TRP A 155 -3.62 -7.02 8.32
C TRP A 155 -3.08 -5.60 8.52
N MET A 156 -1.88 -5.32 8.04
CA MET A 156 -1.37 -3.94 7.95
C MET A 156 -2.11 -3.12 6.88
N ILE A 157 -2.90 -3.79 6.04
CA ILE A 157 -3.79 -3.16 5.06
C ILE A 157 -5.22 -3.20 5.60
N LEU A 158 -5.82 -2.03 5.74
CA LEU A 158 -7.14 -1.88 6.33
C LEU A 158 -8.23 -2.07 5.27
N LYS A 159 -9.18 -2.95 5.56
CA LYS A 159 -10.44 -3.11 4.83
C LYS A 159 -11.61 -2.50 5.60
N ILE A 160 -11.49 -2.45 6.93
CA ILE A 160 -12.48 -1.91 7.86
C ILE A 160 -11.77 -0.93 8.77
N ILE A 161 -12.33 0.27 8.89
CA ILE A 161 -11.78 1.33 9.75
C ILE A 161 -12.57 1.36 11.05
N PRO A 162 -11.91 1.23 12.22
CA PRO A 162 -12.58 1.38 13.50
C PRO A 162 -13.02 2.83 13.71
N VAL A 163 -14.23 3.00 14.23
CA VAL A 163 -14.80 4.30 14.54
C VAL A 163 -14.94 4.41 16.05
N ILE A 164 -14.36 5.44 16.64
CA ILE A 164 -14.49 5.68 18.09
C ILE A 164 -15.91 6.09 18.43
N PRO A 165 -16.40 5.74 19.65
CA PRO A 165 -17.75 6.11 20.12
C PRO A 165 -18.01 7.62 20.09
N PRO A 166 -19.26 8.05 19.84
CA PRO A 166 -19.63 9.47 19.79
C PRO A 166 -19.31 10.24 21.08
N GLU A 167 -19.32 9.58 22.23
CA GLU A 167 -19.01 10.16 23.54
C GLU A 167 -17.57 10.68 23.61
N LEU A 168 -16.64 10.07 22.87
CA LEU A 168 -15.24 10.51 22.80
C LEU A 168 -15.00 11.61 21.76
N ARG A 169 -16.02 11.97 20.96
CA ARG A 169 -15.97 13.03 19.95
C ARG A 169 -17.26 13.86 19.95
N PRO A 170 -17.64 14.45 21.11
CA PRO A 170 -18.95 15.05 21.31
C PRO A 170 -19.15 16.34 20.49
N LEU A 171 -20.42 16.64 20.21
CA LEU A 171 -20.90 17.94 19.79
C LEU A 171 -21.28 18.71 21.03
N VAL A 172 -20.58 19.81 21.30
CA VAL A 172 -20.83 20.65 22.48
C VAL A 172 -21.60 21.92 22.05
N PRO A 173 -22.79 22.19 22.59
CA PRO A 173 -23.49 23.43 22.27
C PRO A 173 -22.74 24.60 22.91
N LEU A 174 -22.60 25.68 22.16
CA LEU A 174 -22.06 26.96 22.59
C LEU A 174 -23.19 27.98 22.71
N ASP A 175 -22.94 29.04 23.45
CA ASP A 175 -23.86 30.17 23.54
C ASP A 175 -24.14 30.76 22.13
N GLY A 176 -25.42 31.12 21.87
CA GLY A 176 -25.83 31.65 20.59
C GLY A 176 -26.19 30.60 19.53
N GLY A 177 -26.48 29.35 19.92
CA GLY A 177 -26.97 28.28 19.00
C GLY A 177 -25.90 27.68 18.09
N ARG A 178 -24.63 27.93 18.38
CA ARG A 178 -23.51 27.32 17.70
C ARG A 178 -23.09 26.01 18.38
N PHE A 179 -22.50 25.11 17.62
CA PHE A 179 -21.93 23.87 18.13
C PHE A 179 -20.43 23.85 17.91
N ALA A 180 -19.66 23.47 18.92
CA ALA A 180 -18.28 23.06 18.78
C ALA A 180 -18.24 21.57 18.53
N THR A 181 -17.44 21.15 17.58
CA THR A 181 -17.25 19.73 17.25
C THR A 181 -15.79 19.35 17.38
N SER A 182 -15.52 18.12 17.74
CA SER A 182 -14.16 17.58 17.66
C SER A 182 -13.67 17.51 16.22
N ASP A 183 -12.40 17.82 15.97
CA ASP A 183 -11.74 17.69 14.66
C ASP A 183 -11.83 16.28 14.11
N LEU A 184 -11.91 15.26 14.98
CA LEU A 184 -12.11 13.87 14.59
C LEU A 184 -13.40 13.66 13.78
N ASN A 185 -14.46 14.39 14.08
CA ASN A 185 -15.72 14.29 13.33
C ASN A 185 -15.54 14.77 11.89
N ASP A 186 -14.72 15.79 11.64
CA ASP A 186 -14.42 16.26 10.29
C ASP A 186 -13.55 15.26 9.54
N LEU A 187 -12.57 14.65 10.19
CA LEU A 187 -11.72 13.62 9.59
C LEU A 187 -12.53 12.38 9.20
N TYR A 188 -13.40 11.87 10.07
CA TYR A 188 -14.30 10.76 9.72
C TYR A 188 -15.26 11.14 8.60
N ARG A 189 -15.82 12.36 8.63
CA ARG A 189 -16.69 12.86 7.55
C ARG A 189 -15.99 12.85 6.20
N ARG A 190 -14.73 13.28 6.13
CA ARG A 190 -13.94 13.27 4.90
C ARG A 190 -13.77 11.85 4.36
N VAL A 191 -13.42 10.89 5.20
CA VAL A 191 -13.30 9.48 4.80
C VAL A 191 -14.63 8.95 4.26
N ILE A 192 -15.74 9.18 4.94
CA ILE A 192 -17.06 8.70 4.53
C ILE A 192 -17.48 9.31 3.20
N ILE A 193 -17.31 10.63 3.02
CA ILE A 193 -17.67 11.30 1.76
C ILE A 193 -16.84 10.75 0.59
N ARG A 194 -15.51 10.59 0.76
CA ARG A 194 -14.63 10.03 -0.27
C ARG A 194 -15.00 8.59 -0.61
N ASN A 195 -15.25 7.76 0.40
CA ASN A 195 -15.67 6.37 0.18
C ASN A 195 -17.02 6.28 -0.57
N ASN A 196 -18.02 7.09 -0.20
CA ASN A 196 -19.32 7.11 -0.86
C ASN A 196 -19.21 7.62 -2.31
N ARG A 197 -18.36 8.63 -2.54
CA ARG A 197 -18.11 9.13 -3.90
C ARG A 197 -17.43 8.05 -4.75
N LEU A 198 -16.39 7.40 -4.24
CA LEU A 198 -15.73 6.31 -4.93
C LEU A 198 -16.72 5.18 -5.27
N LYS A 199 -17.58 4.79 -4.31
CA LYS A 199 -18.61 3.77 -4.54
C LYS A 199 -19.51 4.13 -5.72
N ARG A 200 -20.02 5.36 -5.78
CA ARG A 200 -20.85 5.83 -6.89
C ARG A 200 -20.11 5.83 -8.23
N LEU A 201 -18.84 6.26 -8.24
CA LEU A 201 -18.02 6.24 -9.45
C LEU A 201 -17.78 4.82 -9.96
N MET A 202 -17.61 3.85 -9.07
CA MET A 202 -17.48 2.44 -9.44
C MET A 202 -18.81 1.88 -10.00
N GLU A 203 -19.95 2.24 -9.42
CA GLU A 203 -21.28 1.82 -9.88
C GLU A 203 -21.59 2.33 -11.30
N ILE A 204 -21.21 3.55 -11.64
CA ILE A 204 -21.38 4.12 -12.99
C ILE A 204 -20.27 3.74 -13.97
N LYS A 205 -19.31 2.89 -13.55
CA LYS A 205 -18.15 2.48 -14.36
C LYS A 205 -17.37 3.68 -14.93
N ALA A 206 -17.06 4.65 -14.06
CA ALA A 206 -16.30 5.82 -14.46
C ALA A 206 -14.91 5.44 -15.01
N PRO A 207 -14.28 6.28 -15.85
CA PRO A 207 -12.94 6.05 -16.38
C PRO A 207 -11.92 5.76 -15.26
N GLU A 208 -10.98 4.86 -15.53
CA GLU A 208 -10.00 4.39 -14.53
C GLU A 208 -9.16 5.52 -13.92
N VAL A 209 -8.81 6.51 -14.73
CA VAL A 209 -8.05 7.71 -14.27
C VAL A 209 -8.79 8.43 -13.13
N ILE A 210 -10.12 8.55 -13.23
CA ILE A 210 -10.96 9.20 -12.20
C ILE A 210 -11.03 8.30 -10.97
N LEU A 211 -11.25 6.99 -11.16
CA LEU A 211 -11.29 6.02 -10.08
C LEU A 211 -9.97 5.99 -9.30
N ARG A 212 -8.84 5.98 -9.99
CA ARG A 212 -7.50 6.01 -9.41
C ARG A 212 -7.26 7.26 -8.57
N ASN A 213 -7.64 8.42 -9.06
CA ASN A 213 -7.53 9.67 -8.32
C ASN A 213 -8.40 9.67 -7.04
N GLU A 214 -9.63 9.18 -7.10
CA GLU A 214 -10.49 9.07 -5.91
C GLU A 214 -9.98 8.01 -4.92
N LYS A 215 -9.43 6.90 -5.39
CA LYS A 215 -8.75 5.90 -4.54
C LYS A 215 -7.56 6.52 -3.80
N ARG A 216 -6.73 7.32 -4.49
CA ARG A 216 -5.63 8.07 -3.89
C ARG A 216 -6.11 9.05 -2.83
N MET A 217 -7.16 9.82 -3.13
CA MET A 217 -7.74 10.77 -2.18
C MET A 217 -8.35 10.07 -0.95
N LEU A 218 -8.91 8.85 -1.12
CA LEU A 218 -9.39 8.04 0.00
C LEU A 218 -8.23 7.60 0.89
N GLN A 219 -7.12 7.13 0.29
CA GLN A 219 -5.90 6.79 1.04
C GLN A 219 -5.39 7.99 1.84
N GLU A 220 -5.30 9.17 1.24
CA GLU A 220 -4.87 10.40 1.92
C GLU A 220 -5.81 10.80 3.06
N ALA A 221 -7.13 10.63 2.88
CA ALA A 221 -8.10 10.91 3.94
C ALA A 221 -7.95 9.97 5.15
N VAL A 222 -7.67 8.69 4.89
CA VAL A 222 -7.40 7.71 5.95
C VAL A 222 -6.05 7.99 6.63
N ASP A 223 -5.04 8.36 5.87
CA ASP A 223 -3.74 8.77 6.43
C ASP A 223 -3.90 9.94 7.41
N SER A 224 -4.69 10.95 7.02
CA SER A 224 -4.98 12.10 7.89
C SER A 224 -5.78 11.73 9.15
N LEU A 225 -6.61 10.69 9.07
CA LEU A 225 -7.35 10.20 10.23
C LEU A 225 -6.43 9.59 11.29
N PHE A 226 -5.40 8.84 10.88
CA PHE A 226 -4.46 8.17 11.79
C PHE A 226 -3.23 9.02 12.12
N ASP A 227 -2.82 9.91 11.23
CA ASP A 227 -1.69 10.83 11.42
C ASP A 227 -1.99 12.19 10.76
N ASN A 228 -2.50 13.11 11.55
CA ASN A 228 -2.84 14.47 11.09
C ASN A 228 -1.63 15.43 11.10
N SER A 229 -0.44 14.96 11.48
CA SER A 229 0.77 15.81 11.61
C SER A 229 1.18 16.51 10.30
N ARG A 230 0.76 15.97 9.16
CA ARG A 230 1.04 16.51 7.83
C ARG A 230 0.06 17.59 7.36
N ASN A 231 -1.14 17.62 7.94
CA ASN A 231 -2.12 18.66 7.68
C ASN A 231 -1.89 19.80 8.67
N CYS A 232 -0.87 20.60 8.43
CA CYS A 232 -0.44 21.74 9.25
C CYS A 232 -1.47 22.88 9.37
N LEU A 233 -2.75 22.62 9.14
CA LEU A 233 -3.79 23.66 9.07
C LEU A 233 -4.50 23.94 10.40
N LEU A 234 -4.22 23.20 11.46
CA LEU A 234 -5.06 23.31 12.67
C LEU A 234 -4.38 23.89 13.92
N TYR A 235 -3.05 24.08 13.91
CA TYR A 235 -2.33 24.48 15.14
C TYR A 235 -1.42 25.69 15.04
N THR A 236 -1.44 26.44 13.94
CA THR A 236 -0.63 27.67 13.77
C THR A 236 -1.45 28.94 13.70
N SER A 237 -2.67 28.94 14.19
CA SER A 237 -3.30 30.21 14.55
C SER A 237 -2.69 30.65 15.89
N PRO A 238 -1.86 31.71 15.93
CA PRO A 238 -1.43 32.25 17.21
C PRO A 238 -2.68 32.63 17.98
N SER A 239 -2.83 32.10 19.19
CA SER A 239 -3.87 32.54 20.12
C SER A 239 -3.83 34.05 20.16
N PRO A 240 -4.92 34.77 19.89
CA PRO A 240 -4.95 36.20 20.09
C PRO A 240 -4.70 36.47 21.57
N ARG A 241 -3.65 37.22 21.85
CA ARG A 241 -3.38 37.77 23.18
C ARG A 241 -4.43 38.80 23.54
#